data_6e31380d8cfe86c36288c9f5f8a21ffd
#
_entry.id   6e31380d8cfe86c36288c9f5f8a21ffd
#
_cell.length_a   1.000
_cell.length_b   1.000
_cell.length_c   1.000
_cell.angle_alpha   90.00
_cell.angle_beta   90.00
_cell.angle_gamma   90.00
#
_symmetry.space_group_name_H-M   'P 1'
#
loop_
_entity.id
_entity.type
_entity.pdbx_description
1 polymer ?
#
loop_
_entity_poly.entity_id
_entity_poly.type
_entity_poly.pdbx_seq_one_letter_code
_entity_poly.pdbx_strand_id
1 'polypeptide(L)'
;MEYTFDWRIYMKKVPIKELREDLKEELKEELVPDSEILDKQRIGEELYHKLEIRRDIKDSLIVIVASILYAVNVNVFVNAGNLLPGGATGISLLLQHICRTFLHISVPYSLFSILLNAVPATICYRVVGKKYTLRSVLCIFVTSIAVDAIPSHFVTDDLLLISIFGGIINGTLIALILNSHATSGGTDFISMIIS
;
A
#
# COMPACT_ATOMS: atom_id res chain seq x y z
N MET A 1 -3.11 -9.99 27.45
CA MET A 1 -4.15 -10.21 26.42
C MET A 1 -3.57 -9.66 25.13
N GLU A 2 -2.79 -10.50 24.42
CA GLU A 2 -2.20 -10.14 23.14
C GLU A 2 -3.29 -10.23 22.07
N TYR A 3 -3.73 -9.10 21.57
CA TYR A 3 -4.50 -9.04 20.33
C TYR A 3 -3.53 -9.23 19.17
N THR A 4 -3.25 -10.48 18.82
CA THR A 4 -2.66 -10.81 17.53
C THR A 4 -3.68 -10.44 16.45
N PHE A 5 -3.46 -9.31 15.80
CA PHE A 5 -4.27 -8.86 14.69
C PHE A 5 -4.05 -9.82 13.51
N ASP A 6 -4.98 -10.75 13.31
CA ASP A 6 -4.90 -11.74 12.26
C ASP A 6 -5.25 -11.13 10.90
N TRP A 7 -4.22 -10.72 10.17
CA TRP A 7 -4.31 -10.20 8.80
C TRP A 7 -5.02 -11.17 7.83
N ARG A 8 -5.04 -12.46 8.15
CA ARG A 8 -5.74 -13.48 7.36
C ARG A 8 -7.25 -13.30 7.38
N ILE A 9 -7.80 -12.76 8.47
CA ILE A 9 -9.24 -12.45 8.57
C ILE A 9 -9.58 -11.25 7.66
N TYR A 10 -8.71 -10.25 7.57
CA TYR A 10 -8.91 -9.08 6.71
C TYR A 10 -8.70 -9.39 5.21
N MET A 11 -7.83 -10.35 4.91
CA MET A 11 -7.55 -10.81 3.54
C MET A 11 -8.47 -11.95 3.11
N LYS A 12 -9.21 -12.56 4.04
CA LYS A 12 -10.20 -13.58 3.74
C LYS A 12 -11.41 -12.90 3.09
N LYS A 13 -11.28 -12.65 1.79
CA LYS A 13 -12.45 -12.53 0.92
C LYS A 13 -13.28 -13.76 1.21
N VAL A 14 -14.53 -13.60 1.61
CA VAL A 14 -15.48 -14.71 1.66
C VAL A 14 -15.29 -15.48 0.38
N PRO A 15 -14.82 -16.74 0.42
CA PRO A 15 -14.48 -17.42 -0.82
C PRO A 15 -15.79 -17.56 -1.60
N ILE A 16 -15.75 -17.18 -2.88
CA ILE A 16 -16.89 -17.29 -3.79
C ILE A 16 -17.51 -18.72 -3.72
N LYS A 17 -16.69 -19.71 -3.36
CA LYS A 17 -17.13 -21.08 -3.12
C LYS A 17 -18.06 -21.22 -1.93
N GLU A 18 -17.78 -20.60 -0.78
CA GLU A 18 -18.67 -20.67 0.40
C GLU A 18 -19.98 -19.93 0.14
N LEU A 19 -19.93 -18.73 -0.46
CA LEU A 19 -21.14 -18.01 -0.84
C LEU A 19 -21.97 -18.77 -1.89
N ARG A 20 -21.32 -19.52 -2.78
CA ARG A 20 -21.97 -20.36 -3.78
C ARG A 20 -22.62 -21.61 -3.16
N GLU A 21 -22.00 -22.18 -2.15
CA GLU A 21 -22.54 -23.34 -1.44
C GLU A 21 -23.73 -22.94 -0.55
N ASP A 22 -23.60 -21.83 0.19
CA ASP A 22 -24.68 -21.29 1.02
C ASP A 22 -25.91 -20.89 0.16
N LEU A 23 -25.69 -20.20 -0.96
CA LEU A 23 -26.74 -19.88 -1.93
C LEU A 23 -27.36 -21.13 -2.58
N LYS A 24 -26.59 -22.18 -2.79
CA LYS A 24 -27.11 -23.44 -3.32
C LYS A 24 -27.96 -24.19 -2.30
N GLU A 25 -27.62 -24.16 -1.02
CA GLU A 25 -28.42 -24.77 0.04
C GLU A 25 -29.72 -23.99 0.27
N GLU A 26 -29.68 -22.66 0.31
CA GLU A 26 -30.85 -21.80 0.47
C GLU A 26 -31.84 -21.92 -0.71
N LEU A 27 -31.33 -22.03 -1.95
CA LEU A 27 -32.14 -22.20 -3.16
C LEU A 27 -32.64 -23.62 -3.38
N LYS A 28 -32.06 -24.65 -2.73
CA LYS A 28 -32.57 -25.99 -2.75
C LYS A 28 -33.77 -26.23 -1.84
N GLU A 29 -33.90 -25.43 -0.76
CA GLU A 29 -35.09 -25.47 0.14
C GLU A 29 -36.33 -24.81 -0.48
N GLU A 30 -36.16 -23.85 -1.40
CA GLU A 30 -37.24 -23.30 -2.20
C GLU A 30 -37.34 -24.09 -3.51
N LEU A 31 -38.43 -24.78 -3.77
CA LEU A 31 -38.73 -25.52 -5.01
C LEU A 31 -38.71 -24.61 -6.26
N VAL A 32 -37.54 -24.06 -6.63
CA VAL A 32 -37.31 -23.13 -7.74
C VAL A 32 -36.74 -23.90 -8.92
N PRO A 33 -37.21 -23.68 -10.17
CA PRO A 33 -36.67 -24.32 -11.36
C PRO A 33 -35.18 -24.09 -11.55
N ASP A 34 -34.43 -25.12 -11.96
CA ASP A 34 -32.96 -25.07 -12.17
C ASP A 34 -32.51 -23.92 -13.08
N SER A 35 -33.31 -23.47 -14.01
CA SER A 35 -33.02 -22.33 -14.90
C SER A 35 -32.99 -20.98 -14.15
N GLU A 36 -33.87 -20.81 -13.17
CA GLU A 36 -33.93 -19.56 -12.37
C GLU A 36 -32.81 -19.52 -11.36
N ILE A 37 -32.39 -20.66 -10.82
CA ILE A 37 -31.21 -20.80 -9.97
C ILE A 37 -29.94 -20.41 -10.71
N LEU A 38 -29.76 -20.88 -11.94
CA LEU A 38 -28.64 -20.57 -12.81
C LEU A 38 -28.55 -19.06 -13.15
N ASP A 39 -29.71 -18.44 -13.43
CA ASP A 39 -29.76 -17.02 -13.75
C ASP A 39 -29.44 -16.13 -12.50
N LYS A 40 -29.96 -16.48 -11.34
CA LYS A 40 -29.63 -15.79 -10.08
C LYS A 40 -28.14 -15.92 -9.73
N GLN A 41 -27.53 -17.10 -9.96
CA GLN A 41 -26.09 -17.30 -9.74
C GLN A 41 -25.26 -16.47 -10.72
N ARG A 42 -25.62 -16.41 -11.99
CA ARG A 42 -24.92 -15.59 -13.00
C ARG A 42 -24.98 -14.11 -12.69
N ILE A 43 -26.17 -13.62 -12.31
CA ILE A 43 -26.36 -12.21 -11.90
C ILE A 43 -25.53 -11.90 -10.65
N GLY A 44 -25.50 -12.81 -9.68
CA GLY A 44 -24.68 -12.69 -8.47
C GLY A 44 -23.18 -12.61 -8.78
N GLU A 45 -22.68 -13.45 -9.67
CA GLU A 45 -21.27 -13.42 -10.10
C GLU A 45 -20.91 -12.12 -10.84
N GLU A 46 -21.78 -11.64 -11.73
CA GLU A 46 -21.58 -10.36 -12.43
C GLU A 46 -21.58 -9.16 -11.47
N LEU A 47 -22.51 -9.15 -10.52
CA LEU A 47 -22.60 -8.09 -9.50
C LEU A 47 -21.36 -8.08 -8.61
N TYR A 48 -20.93 -9.27 -8.15
CA TYR A 48 -19.72 -9.42 -7.34
C TYR A 48 -18.49 -8.94 -8.10
N HIS A 49 -18.34 -9.31 -9.36
CA HIS A 49 -17.21 -8.88 -10.20
C HIS A 49 -17.20 -7.34 -10.37
N LYS A 50 -18.36 -6.73 -10.59
CA LYS A 50 -18.48 -5.26 -10.68
C LYS A 50 -18.11 -4.57 -9.36
N LEU A 51 -18.55 -5.11 -8.23
CA LEU A 51 -18.25 -4.57 -6.90
C LEU A 51 -16.75 -4.71 -6.57
N GLU A 52 -16.15 -5.84 -6.96
CA GLU A 52 -14.71 -6.08 -6.78
C GLU A 52 -13.88 -5.09 -7.59
N ILE A 53 -14.21 -4.87 -8.86
CA ILE A 53 -13.52 -3.89 -9.72
C ILE A 53 -13.65 -2.47 -9.14
N ARG A 54 -14.85 -2.07 -8.72
CA ARG A 54 -15.07 -0.75 -8.11
C ARG A 54 -14.22 -0.55 -6.86
N ARG A 55 -14.12 -1.56 -6.01
CA ARG A 55 -13.28 -1.52 -4.82
C ARG A 55 -11.80 -1.45 -5.18
N ASP A 56 -11.35 -2.26 -6.13
CA ASP A 56 -9.97 -2.27 -6.59
C ASP A 56 -9.55 -0.90 -7.18
N ILE A 57 -10.44 -0.24 -7.92
CA ILE A 57 -10.21 1.11 -8.46
C ILE A 57 -10.16 2.15 -7.33
N LYS A 58 -11.10 2.09 -6.39
CA LYS A 58 -11.15 3.00 -5.23
C LYS A 58 -9.87 2.88 -4.39
N ASP A 59 -9.46 1.66 -4.05
CA ASP A 59 -8.25 1.41 -3.27
C ASP A 59 -7.00 1.93 -4.00
N SER A 60 -6.90 1.69 -5.32
CA SER A 60 -5.79 2.19 -6.12
C SER A 60 -5.75 3.73 -6.17
N LEU A 61 -6.92 4.38 -6.25
CA LEU A 61 -7.00 5.83 -6.24
C LEU A 61 -6.57 6.41 -4.88
N ILE A 62 -7.01 5.79 -3.78
CA ILE A 62 -6.58 6.17 -2.43
C ILE A 62 -5.07 6.03 -2.29
N VAL A 63 -4.49 4.92 -2.78
CA VAL A 63 -3.05 4.70 -2.76
C VAL A 63 -2.30 5.79 -3.52
N ILE A 64 -2.75 6.19 -4.70
CA ILE A 64 -2.11 7.26 -5.49
C ILE A 64 -2.14 8.59 -4.73
N VAL A 65 -3.30 8.99 -4.20
CA VAL A 65 -3.42 10.24 -3.45
C VAL A 65 -2.57 10.21 -2.18
N ALA A 66 -2.63 9.11 -1.42
CA ALA A 66 -1.82 8.94 -0.22
C ALA A 66 -0.31 8.95 -0.52
N SER A 67 0.12 8.37 -1.64
CA SER A 67 1.51 8.37 -2.10
C SER A 67 2.03 9.77 -2.41
N ILE A 68 1.22 10.59 -3.06
CA ILE A 68 1.56 11.99 -3.35
C ILE A 68 1.67 12.79 -2.04
N LEU A 69 0.70 12.66 -1.14
CA LEU A 69 0.74 13.32 0.17
C LEU A 69 1.92 12.84 1.00
N TYR A 70 2.27 11.56 0.93
CA TYR A 70 3.46 11.01 1.58
C TYR A 70 4.74 11.63 1.03
N ALA A 71 4.86 11.80 -0.27
CA ALA A 71 6.00 12.48 -0.88
C ALA A 71 6.12 13.95 -0.47
N VAL A 72 4.99 14.66 -0.38
CA VAL A 72 4.95 16.02 0.17
C VAL A 72 5.45 16.03 1.62
N ASN A 73 4.96 15.11 2.45
CA ASN A 73 5.40 14.99 3.84
C ASN A 73 6.92 14.74 3.96
N VAL A 74 7.45 13.84 3.11
CA VAL A 74 8.91 13.58 3.05
C VAL A 74 9.69 14.84 2.70
N ASN A 75 9.26 15.61 1.71
CA ASN A 75 10.00 16.79 1.26
C ASN A 75 9.85 18.00 2.20
N VAL A 76 8.69 18.18 2.82
CA VAL A 76 8.37 19.34 3.67
C VAL A 76 8.88 19.14 5.10
N PHE A 77 8.79 17.94 5.65
CA PHE A 77 9.16 17.67 7.04
C PHE A 77 10.46 16.87 7.15
N VAL A 78 10.58 15.75 6.44
CA VAL A 78 11.73 14.84 6.60
C VAL A 78 13.00 15.44 6.02
N ASN A 79 12.98 15.81 4.75
CA ASN A 79 14.15 16.40 4.08
C ASN A 79 14.48 17.80 4.63
N ALA A 80 13.46 18.61 4.91
CA ALA A 80 13.65 19.93 5.48
C ALA A 80 14.28 19.89 6.89
N GLY A 81 13.90 18.91 7.72
CA GLY A 81 14.47 18.72 9.05
C GLY A 81 15.76 17.90 9.08
N ASN A 82 16.31 17.49 7.93
CA ASN A 82 17.43 16.54 7.84
C ASN A 82 17.17 15.25 8.66
N LEU A 83 15.91 14.84 8.73
CA LEU A 83 15.50 13.64 9.45
C LEU A 83 15.66 12.42 8.58
N LEU A 84 15.93 11.28 9.19
CA LEU A 84 15.96 9.98 8.52
C LEU A 84 14.78 9.15 9.03
N PRO A 85 13.73 8.96 8.22
CA PRO A 85 12.64 8.07 8.59
C PRO A 85 13.14 6.63 8.65
N GLY A 86 12.39 5.77 9.31
CA GLY A 86 12.70 4.33 9.33
C GLY A 86 12.48 3.62 8.00
N GLY A 87 12.93 2.38 7.92
CA GLY A 87 12.67 1.48 6.77
C GLY A 87 13.46 1.82 5.51
N ALA A 88 12.98 1.34 4.36
CA ALA A 88 13.67 1.52 3.07
C ALA A 88 13.71 2.98 2.63
N THR A 89 12.72 3.80 3.00
CA THR A 89 12.71 5.24 2.72
C THR A 89 13.90 5.92 3.36
N GLY A 90 14.17 5.64 4.65
CA GLY A 90 15.34 6.21 5.35
C GLY A 90 16.66 5.76 4.76
N ILE A 91 16.78 4.47 4.41
CA ILE A 91 17.98 3.94 3.75
C ILE A 91 18.18 4.61 2.38
N SER A 92 17.13 4.82 1.61
CA SER A 92 17.18 5.49 0.30
C SER A 92 17.67 6.95 0.44
N LEU A 93 17.13 7.68 1.41
CA LEU A 93 17.53 9.06 1.67
C LEU A 93 18.96 9.14 2.21
N LEU A 94 19.37 8.19 3.06
CA LEU A 94 20.73 8.10 3.55
C LEU A 94 21.73 7.86 2.41
N LEU A 95 21.43 6.91 1.52
CA LEU A 95 22.26 6.63 0.35
C LEU A 95 22.35 7.84 -0.58
N GLN A 96 21.23 8.53 -0.82
CA GLN A 96 21.22 9.78 -1.59
C GLN A 96 22.09 10.83 -0.95
N HIS A 97 22.00 11.01 0.38
CA HIS A 97 22.81 11.96 1.12
C HIS A 97 24.30 11.62 1.05
N ILE A 98 24.67 10.35 1.21
CA ILE A 98 26.06 9.87 1.09
C ILE A 98 26.61 10.14 -0.32
N CYS A 99 25.86 9.80 -1.37
CA CYS A 99 26.28 10.05 -2.74
C CYS A 99 26.50 11.55 -3.00
N ARG A 100 25.62 12.40 -2.49
CA ARG A 100 25.73 13.86 -2.64
C ARG A 100 26.92 14.42 -1.89
N THR A 101 27.19 13.95 -0.64
CA THR A 101 28.23 14.52 0.24
C THR A 101 29.62 14.00 -0.10
N PHE A 102 29.77 12.69 -0.35
CA PHE A 102 31.09 12.08 -0.55
C PHE A 102 31.48 11.95 -2.02
N LEU A 103 30.52 11.64 -2.90
CA LEU A 103 30.79 11.43 -4.32
C LEU A 103 30.50 12.66 -5.18
N HIS A 104 29.89 13.70 -4.59
CA HIS A 104 29.42 14.91 -5.31
C HIS A 104 28.53 14.62 -6.52
N ILE A 105 27.82 13.48 -6.50
CA ILE A 105 26.90 13.06 -7.54
C ILE A 105 25.47 13.23 -7.01
N SER A 106 24.63 13.94 -7.76
CA SER A 106 23.20 14.05 -7.47
C SER A 106 22.47 12.83 -8.05
N VAL A 107 22.20 11.83 -7.21
CA VAL A 107 21.41 10.65 -7.59
C VAL A 107 19.96 10.89 -7.14
N PRO A 108 18.94 10.63 -7.99
CA PRO A 108 17.56 10.79 -7.60
C PRO A 108 17.17 9.76 -6.53
N TYR A 109 16.26 10.14 -5.61
CA TYR A 109 15.73 9.27 -4.57
C TYR A 109 15.05 8.02 -5.16
N SER A 110 14.37 8.20 -6.30
CA SER A 110 13.64 7.14 -7.00
C SER A 110 14.52 5.93 -7.33
N LEU A 111 15.78 6.15 -7.71
CA LEU A 111 16.69 5.06 -8.04
C LEU A 111 16.90 4.12 -6.84
N PHE A 112 17.26 4.68 -5.69
CA PHE A 112 17.51 3.89 -4.48
C PHE A 112 16.22 3.27 -3.93
N SER A 113 15.12 4.02 -3.94
CA SER A 113 13.83 3.53 -3.47
C SER A 113 13.33 2.34 -4.28
N ILE A 114 13.38 2.42 -5.61
CA ILE A 114 12.95 1.32 -6.48
C ILE A 114 13.87 0.12 -6.34
N LEU A 115 15.19 0.32 -6.31
CA LEU A 115 16.16 -0.76 -6.19
C LEU A 115 16.02 -1.54 -4.87
N LEU A 116 15.91 -0.82 -3.75
CA LEU A 116 15.75 -1.43 -2.42
C LEU A 116 14.42 -2.19 -2.27
N ASN A 117 13.37 -1.71 -2.91
CA ASN A 117 12.06 -2.34 -2.85
C ASN A 117 11.84 -3.44 -3.90
N ALA A 118 12.69 -3.55 -4.92
CA ALA A 118 12.53 -4.55 -5.98
C ALA A 118 12.60 -6.00 -5.45
N VAL A 119 13.55 -6.28 -4.55
CA VAL A 119 13.73 -7.62 -3.98
C VAL A 119 12.55 -8.02 -3.09
N PRO A 120 12.15 -7.24 -2.06
CA PRO A 120 10.98 -7.56 -1.25
C PRO A 120 9.68 -7.65 -2.06
N ALA A 121 9.49 -6.77 -3.05
CA ALA A 121 8.32 -6.79 -3.92
C ALA A 121 8.24 -8.10 -4.74
N THR A 122 9.36 -8.60 -5.26
CA THR A 122 9.40 -9.84 -6.02
C THR A 122 9.03 -11.05 -5.16
N ILE A 123 9.49 -11.09 -3.91
CA ILE A 123 9.15 -12.14 -2.96
C ILE A 123 7.66 -12.04 -2.59
N CYS A 124 7.19 -10.83 -2.27
CA CYS A 124 5.80 -10.57 -1.90
C CYS A 124 4.82 -10.95 -3.02
N TYR A 125 5.20 -10.76 -4.29
CA TYR A 125 4.39 -11.18 -5.44
C TYR A 125 4.08 -12.67 -5.46
N ARG A 126 5.01 -13.51 -4.98
CA ARG A 126 4.85 -14.97 -4.92
C ARG A 126 4.12 -15.44 -3.66
N VAL A 127 4.33 -14.77 -2.53
CA VAL A 127 3.87 -15.20 -1.21
C VAL A 127 2.51 -14.60 -0.85
N VAL A 128 2.36 -13.29 -0.99
CA VAL A 128 1.17 -12.55 -0.55
C VAL A 128 0.11 -12.45 -1.66
N GLY A 129 0.55 -12.21 -2.90
CA GLY A 129 -0.33 -12.20 -4.06
C GLY A 129 -0.18 -10.98 -4.97
N LYS A 130 -0.69 -11.15 -6.20
CA LYS A 130 -0.50 -10.21 -7.31
C LYS A 130 -1.13 -8.84 -7.07
N LYS A 131 -2.37 -8.79 -6.55
CA LYS A 131 -3.13 -7.53 -6.39
C LYS A 131 -2.48 -6.62 -5.34
N TYR A 132 -2.09 -7.18 -4.20
CA TYR A 132 -1.40 -6.45 -3.14
C TYR A 132 -0.06 -5.90 -3.63
N THR A 133 0.76 -6.75 -4.23
CA THR A 133 2.09 -6.35 -4.71
C THR A 133 2.01 -5.29 -5.79
N LEU A 134 1.07 -5.41 -6.74
CA LEU A 134 0.92 -4.44 -7.82
C LEU A 134 0.55 -3.05 -7.29
N ARG A 135 -0.38 -2.97 -6.31
CA ARG A 135 -0.73 -1.70 -5.65
C ARG A 135 0.44 -1.12 -4.86
N SER A 136 1.22 -1.98 -4.20
CA SER A 136 2.41 -1.57 -3.45
C SER A 136 3.51 -1.04 -4.38
N VAL A 137 3.75 -1.69 -5.50
CA VAL A 137 4.67 -1.21 -6.54
C VAL A 137 4.20 0.13 -7.11
N LEU A 138 2.89 0.28 -7.35
CA LEU A 138 2.30 1.56 -7.76
C LEU A 138 2.55 2.66 -6.71
N CYS A 139 2.33 2.35 -5.43
CA CYS A 139 2.60 3.26 -4.32
C CYS A 139 4.05 3.73 -4.31
N ILE A 140 5.00 2.79 -4.35
CA ILE A 140 6.45 3.07 -4.34
C ILE A 140 6.83 3.91 -5.56
N PHE A 141 6.33 3.57 -6.74
CA PHE A 141 6.64 4.28 -7.98
C PHE A 141 6.13 5.73 -7.94
N VAL A 142 4.85 5.93 -7.55
CA VAL A 142 4.26 7.27 -7.44
C VAL A 142 4.99 8.10 -6.38
N THR A 143 5.23 7.52 -5.20
CA THR A 143 5.99 8.22 -4.12
C THR A 143 7.37 8.61 -4.59
N SER A 144 8.10 7.68 -5.24
CA SER A 144 9.48 7.92 -5.66
C SER A 144 9.58 9.06 -6.68
N ILE A 145 8.72 9.08 -7.68
CA ILE A 145 8.67 10.17 -8.66
C ILE A 145 8.24 11.49 -8.01
N ALA A 146 7.23 11.44 -7.13
CA ALA A 146 6.73 12.64 -6.47
C ALA A 146 7.78 13.26 -5.53
N VAL A 147 8.58 12.46 -4.82
CA VAL A 147 9.68 12.95 -3.98
C VAL A 147 10.73 13.67 -4.82
N ASP A 148 11.08 13.14 -5.99
CA ASP A 148 12.08 13.77 -6.87
C ASP A 148 11.52 15.02 -7.59
N ALA A 149 10.21 15.06 -7.87
CA ALA A 149 9.56 16.15 -8.62
C ALA A 149 9.19 17.36 -7.74
N ILE A 150 8.86 17.11 -6.47
CA ILE A 150 8.43 18.17 -5.55
C ILE A 150 9.64 18.77 -4.86
N PRO A 151 9.88 20.09 -4.96
CA PRO A 151 10.99 20.73 -4.27
C PRO A 151 10.80 20.69 -2.74
N SER A 152 11.90 20.55 -2.00
CA SER A 152 11.87 20.64 -0.55
C SER A 152 11.65 22.09 -0.10
N HIS A 153 10.63 22.32 0.71
CA HIS A 153 10.31 23.60 1.30
C HIS A 153 10.33 23.50 2.82
N PHE A 154 11.04 24.43 3.46
CA PHE A 154 11.04 24.56 4.91
C PHE A 154 9.74 25.23 5.36
N VAL A 155 9.04 24.60 6.30
CA VAL A 155 7.84 25.18 6.95
C VAL A 155 8.24 25.84 8.27
N THR A 156 9.21 25.28 8.99
CA THR A 156 9.71 25.78 10.28
C THR A 156 11.10 25.24 10.53
N ASP A 157 11.88 25.96 11.36
CA ASP A 157 13.20 25.52 11.78
C ASP A 157 13.15 24.74 13.11
N ASP A 158 11.99 24.63 13.73
CA ASP A 158 11.81 23.88 14.98
C ASP A 158 11.75 22.38 14.72
N LEU A 159 12.85 21.69 15.05
CA LEU A 159 13.01 20.26 14.85
C LEU A 159 11.96 19.43 15.62
N LEU A 160 11.54 19.89 16.80
CA LEU A 160 10.52 19.20 17.58
C LEU A 160 9.17 19.25 16.86
N LEU A 161 8.80 20.42 16.34
CA LEU A 161 7.57 20.63 15.61
C LEU A 161 7.55 19.81 14.32
N ILE A 162 8.64 19.82 13.56
CA ILE A 162 8.84 19.01 12.35
C ILE A 162 8.67 17.52 12.66
N SER A 163 9.28 17.05 13.75
CA SER A 163 9.24 15.62 14.12
C SER A 163 7.85 15.17 14.53
N ILE A 164 7.12 15.98 15.31
CA ILE A 164 5.78 15.64 15.79
C ILE A 164 4.78 15.64 14.62
N PHE A 165 4.69 16.74 13.88
CA PHE A 165 3.73 16.85 12.80
C PHE A 165 4.08 15.94 11.63
N GLY A 166 5.34 15.88 11.22
CA GLY A 166 5.82 14.99 10.19
C GLY A 166 5.54 13.52 10.54
N GLY A 167 5.76 13.13 11.81
CA GLY A 167 5.51 11.78 12.31
C GLY A 167 4.02 11.41 12.31
N ILE A 168 3.14 12.31 12.79
CA ILE A 168 1.68 12.08 12.82
C ILE A 168 1.15 11.94 11.37
N ILE A 169 1.51 12.85 10.49
CA ILE A 169 1.10 12.82 9.09
C ILE A 169 1.62 11.54 8.43
N ASN A 170 2.89 11.21 8.64
CA ASN A 170 3.52 10.01 8.09
C ASN A 170 2.79 8.73 8.51
N GLY A 171 2.56 8.57 9.82
CA GLY A 171 1.85 7.42 10.37
C GLY A 171 0.42 7.30 9.83
N THR A 172 -0.29 8.41 9.72
CA THR A 172 -1.65 8.44 9.15
C THR A 172 -1.67 8.01 7.69
N LEU A 173 -0.73 8.50 6.87
CA LEU A 173 -0.65 8.17 5.46
C LEU A 173 -0.25 6.70 5.25
N ILE A 174 0.70 6.18 6.03
CA ILE A 174 1.06 4.76 6.01
C ILE A 174 -0.15 3.89 6.38
N ALA A 175 -0.89 4.25 7.44
CA ALA A 175 -2.10 3.53 7.84
C ALA A 175 -3.16 3.53 6.73
N LEU A 176 -3.33 4.66 6.01
CA LEU A 176 -4.25 4.76 4.88
C LEU A 176 -3.83 3.86 3.70
N ILE A 177 -2.53 3.82 3.38
CA ILE A 177 -1.98 2.94 2.35
C ILE A 177 -2.19 1.47 2.71
N LEU A 178 -1.89 1.08 3.95
CA LEU A 178 -2.09 -0.29 4.44
C LEU A 178 -3.57 -0.70 4.41
N ASN A 179 -4.48 0.18 4.82
CA ASN A 179 -5.92 -0.07 4.78
C ASN A 179 -6.45 -0.23 3.34
N SER A 180 -5.76 0.33 2.36
CA SER A 180 -6.06 0.17 0.93
C SER A 180 -5.37 -1.05 0.29
N HIS A 181 -4.94 -2.02 1.10
CA HIS A 181 -4.26 -3.24 0.66
C HIS A 181 -3.01 -2.97 -0.20
N ALA A 182 -2.18 -2.03 0.25
CA ALA A 182 -0.88 -1.71 -0.32
C ALA A 182 0.12 -1.40 0.80
N THR A 183 1.40 -1.31 0.48
CA THR A 183 2.43 -0.85 1.40
C THR A 183 3.27 0.26 0.76
N SER A 184 3.82 1.12 1.60
CA SER A 184 4.81 2.13 1.20
C SER A 184 6.20 1.54 0.91
N GLY A 185 6.37 0.24 1.09
CA GLY A 185 7.62 -0.48 0.84
C GLY A 185 8.43 -0.78 2.09
N GLY A 186 9.65 -1.29 1.87
CA GLY A 186 10.61 -1.54 2.92
C GLY A 186 10.27 -2.69 3.85
N THR A 187 10.35 -2.41 5.15
CA THR A 187 10.11 -3.38 6.23
C THR A 187 8.69 -3.91 6.26
N ASP A 188 7.74 -3.15 5.71
CA ASP A 188 6.33 -3.56 5.65
C ASP A 188 6.13 -4.78 4.74
N PHE A 189 6.88 -4.86 3.63
CA PHE A 189 6.88 -6.07 2.81
C PHE A 189 7.37 -7.30 3.58
N ILE A 190 8.43 -7.12 4.37
CA ILE A 190 8.99 -8.20 5.18
C ILE A 190 7.98 -8.64 6.25
N SER A 191 7.33 -7.69 6.90
CA SER A 191 6.27 -7.96 7.87
C SER A 191 5.13 -8.77 7.27
N MET A 192 4.68 -8.41 6.05
CA MET A 192 3.62 -9.13 5.34
C MET A 192 4.03 -10.53 4.85
N ILE A 193 5.32 -10.77 4.61
CA ILE A 193 5.82 -12.09 4.20
C ILE A 193 5.89 -13.04 5.39
N ILE A 194 6.18 -12.52 6.59
CA ILE A 194 6.36 -13.32 7.81
C ILE A 194 5.02 -13.62 8.50
N SER A 195 4.03 -12.75 8.33
CA SER A 195 2.68 -12.87 8.92
C SER A 195 1.82 -13.90 8.19
#